data_9fffed3944b2bc92f557e0f7aee186d5
#
_entry.id   9fffed3944b2bc92f557e0f7aee186d5
#
_cell.length_a   1.000
_cell.length_b   1.000
_cell.length_c   1.000
_cell.angle_alpha   90.00
_cell.angle_beta   90.00
_cell.angle_gamma   90.00
#
_symmetry.space_group_name_H-M   'P 1'
#
loop_
_entity.id
_entity.type
_entity.pdbx_description
1 polymer ?
#
loop_
_entity_poly.entity_id
_entity_poly.type
_entity_poly.pdbx_seq_one_letter_code
_entity_poly.pdbx_strand_id
1 'polypeptide(L)'
;MFVFTWIIMQLCMGTSFADTIQPLSSEKYVVEGKNVTLSCNYSTSTGNVNSLQWYRQYVGAKPEFLLQVNEYSTKSEPDHRLYSKATKEIKRVDLEISSAAVSDSALYYCALQSNNYGGKLIFGQGTILHVDTKKEEPPVYYKFDESCLATDFTKYDAVKFQNVTPVRY
;
A
#
# COMPACT_ATOMS: atom_id res chain seq x y z
N MET A 1 -46.28 12.66 -27.51
CA MET A 1 -45.04 12.40 -28.26
C MET A 1 -43.76 12.64 -27.45
N PHE A 2 -43.76 13.53 -26.48
CA PHE A 2 -42.53 13.85 -25.70
C PHE A 2 -42.14 12.84 -24.61
N VAL A 3 -43.05 12.01 -24.14
CA VAL A 3 -42.80 10.99 -23.08
C VAL A 3 -42.03 9.80 -23.62
N PHE A 4 -42.25 9.43 -24.87
CA PHE A 4 -41.55 8.31 -25.53
C PHE A 4 -40.06 8.63 -25.81
N THR A 5 -39.73 9.86 -26.12
CA THR A 5 -38.33 10.29 -26.37
C THR A 5 -37.52 10.32 -25.08
N TRP A 6 -38.15 10.58 -23.94
CA TRP A 6 -37.46 10.59 -22.64
C TRP A 6 -37.11 9.18 -22.15
N ILE A 7 -37.97 8.18 -22.41
CA ILE A 7 -37.75 6.78 -22.05
C ILE A 7 -36.60 6.17 -22.90
N ILE A 8 -36.51 6.54 -24.16
CA ILE A 8 -35.40 6.04 -25.04
C ILE A 8 -34.07 6.61 -24.64
N MET A 9 -34.03 7.83 -24.14
CA MET A 9 -32.77 8.47 -23.69
C MET A 9 -32.22 7.86 -22.40
N GLN A 10 -33.05 7.28 -21.54
CA GLN A 10 -32.61 6.56 -20.33
C GLN A 10 -32.07 5.14 -20.61
N LEU A 11 -32.43 4.51 -21.72
CA LEU A 11 -31.95 3.18 -22.10
C LEU A 11 -30.53 3.17 -22.71
N CYS A 12 -29.96 4.34 -23.01
CA CYS A 12 -28.60 4.47 -23.55
C CYS A 12 -27.50 4.70 -22.50
N MET A 13 -27.83 4.68 -21.19
CA MET A 13 -26.79 4.61 -20.15
C MET A 13 -26.30 3.18 -20.03
N GLY A 14 -25.64 2.70 -21.07
CA GLY A 14 -24.83 1.50 -20.99
C GLY A 14 -23.77 1.71 -19.92
N THR A 15 -23.86 0.99 -18.80
CA THR A 15 -22.79 0.91 -17.81
C THR A 15 -21.60 0.27 -18.49
N SER A 16 -20.69 1.09 -19.02
CA SER A 16 -19.40 0.61 -19.50
C SER A 16 -18.65 0.11 -18.28
N PHE A 17 -18.64 -1.19 -18.06
CA PHE A 17 -17.77 -1.81 -17.05
C PHE A 17 -16.33 -1.73 -17.58
N ALA A 18 -15.63 -0.67 -17.20
CA ALA A 18 -14.20 -0.56 -17.48
C ALA A 18 -13.42 -1.48 -16.52
N ASP A 19 -12.34 -2.06 -17.04
CA ASP A 19 -11.40 -2.77 -16.19
C ASP A 19 -10.73 -1.79 -15.23
N THR A 20 -10.61 -2.17 -13.96
CA THR A 20 -10.06 -1.32 -12.90
C THR A 20 -9.15 -2.11 -11.96
N ILE A 21 -8.20 -1.42 -11.35
CA ILE A 21 -7.42 -1.92 -10.22
C ILE A 21 -7.17 -0.76 -9.26
N GLN A 22 -7.38 -0.99 -7.96
CA GLN A 22 -7.26 0.06 -6.96
C GLN A 22 -6.66 -0.50 -5.67
N PRO A 23 -5.77 0.26 -4.99
CA PRO A 23 -5.24 -0.14 -3.71
C PRO A 23 -6.33 -0.11 -2.63
N LEU A 24 -6.22 -0.99 -1.64
CA LEU A 24 -7.10 -1.01 -0.47
C LEU A 24 -6.79 0.12 0.52
N SER A 25 -5.58 0.68 0.46
CA SER A 25 -5.14 1.80 1.30
C SER A 25 -4.21 2.71 0.50
N SER A 26 -4.33 4.01 0.69
CA SER A 26 -3.42 5.01 0.11
C SER A 26 -2.07 5.07 0.84
N GLU A 27 -2.03 4.65 2.10
CA GLU A 27 -0.84 4.65 2.95
C GLU A 27 -0.76 3.39 3.79
N LYS A 28 0.47 2.95 4.09
CA LYS A 28 0.75 1.82 4.97
C LYS A 28 1.98 2.13 5.81
N TYR A 29 1.91 1.81 7.11
CA TYR A 29 2.99 2.01 8.07
C TYR A 29 3.45 0.66 8.61
N VAL A 30 4.75 0.49 8.74
CA VAL A 30 5.37 -0.71 9.31
C VAL A 30 6.67 -0.35 10.00
N VAL A 31 7.02 -1.07 11.06
CA VAL A 31 8.31 -0.94 11.75
C VAL A 31 9.34 -1.83 11.05
N GLU A 32 10.56 -1.35 10.91
CA GLU A 32 11.69 -2.07 10.32
C GLU A 32 11.83 -3.50 10.88
N GLY A 33 12.07 -4.46 10.00
CA GLY A 33 12.18 -5.88 10.32
C GLY A 33 10.84 -6.63 10.41
N LYS A 34 9.69 -5.96 10.30
CA LYS A 34 8.37 -6.60 10.23
C LYS A 34 7.96 -6.87 8.80
N ASN A 35 7.08 -7.85 8.60
CA ASN A 35 6.46 -8.08 7.31
C ASN A 35 5.32 -7.08 7.09
N VAL A 36 5.13 -6.67 5.84
CA VAL A 36 4.02 -5.82 5.43
C VAL A 36 3.39 -6.35 4.15
N THR A 37 2.05 -6.26 4.08
CA THR A 37 1.29 -6.66 2.89
C THR A 37 0.57 -5.44 2.32
N LEU A 38 0.79 -5.19 1.04
CA LEU A 38 0.07 -4.21 0.23
C LEU A 38 -0.94 -4.96 -0.62
N SER A 39 -2.17 -4.46 -0.71
CA SER A 39 -3.28 -5.17 -1.35
C SER A 39 -4.00 -4.27 -2.34
N CYS A 40 -4.39 -4.83 -3.49
CA CYS A 40 -5.22 -4.17 -4.49
C CYS A 40 -6.41 -5.05 -4.87
N ASN A 41 -7.58 -4.43 -5.01
CA ASN A 41 -8.73 -5.05 -5.63
C ASN A 41 -8.76 -4.71 -7.11
N TYR A 42 -9.16 -5.69 -7.94
CA TYR A 42 -9.31 -5.49 -9.38
C TYR A 42 -10.69 -5.94 -9.86
N SER A 43 -11.13 -5.37 -10.97
CA SER A 43 -12.34 -5.76 -11.67
C SER A 43 -12.08 -5.80 -13.16
N THR A 44 -12.63 -6.79 -13.85
CA THR A 44 -12.50 -6.93 -15.30
C THR A 44 -13.87 -7.12 -15.93
N SER A 45 -14.10 -6.49 -17.06
CA SER A 45 -15.36 -6.55 -17.82
C SER A 45 -15.63 -7.94 -18.39
N THR A 46 -14.59 -8.72 -18.72
CA THR A 46 -14.72 -10.08 -19.28
C THR A 46 -14.32 -11.19 -18.33
N GLY A 47 -13.84 -10.86 -17.16
CA GLY A 47 -13.38 -11.83 -16.17
C GLY A 47 -12.01 -12.46 -16.48
N ASN A 48 -11.35 -12.10 -17.56
CA ASN A 48 -10.06 -12.66 -17.95
C ASN A 48 -8.91 -11.71 -17.60
N VAL A 49 -8.05 -12.14 -16.69
CA VAL A 49 -6.83 -11.45 -16.27
C VAL A 49 -5.63 -12.14 -16.94
N ASN A 50 -4.84 -11.36 -17.68
CA ASN A 50 -3.58 -11.84 -18.25
C ASN A 50 -2.47 -11.80 -17.20
N SER A 51 -2.29 -10.65 -16.56
CA SER A 51 -1.32 -10.50 -15.48
C SER A 51 -1.72 -9.38 -14.51
N LEU A 52 -1.24 -9.52 -13.26
CA LEU A 52 -1.27 -8.53 -12.20
C LEU A 52 0.17 -8.21 -11.85
N GLN A 53 0.54 -6.93 -11.87
CA GLN A 53 1.92 -6.51 -11.80
C GLN A 53 2.10 -5.53 -10.65
N TRP A 54 3.30 -5.51 -10.06
CA TRP A 54 3.71 -4.59 -9.03
C TRP A 54 4.89 -3.76 -9.48
N TYR A 55 4.84 -2.48 -9.16
CA TYR A 55 5.87 -1.49 -9.43
C TYR A 55 6.19 -0.71 -8.17
N ARG A 56 7.42 -0.22 -8.06
CA ARG A 56 7.86 0.67 -6.97
C ARG A 56 8.41 1.95 -7.57
N GLN A 57 8.18 3.07 -6.88
CA GLN A 57 8.69 4.37 -7.28
C GLN A 57 9.22 5.11 -6.07
N TYR A 58 10.50 5.43 -6.08
CA TYR A 58 11.11 6.36 -5.13
C TYR A 58 10.84 7.81 -5.52
N VAL A 59 10.95 8.72 -4.55
CA VAL A 59 10.77 10.16 -4.80
C VAL A 59 11.75 10.65 -5.86
N GLY A 60 11.24 11.30 -6.91
CA GLY A 60 12.04 11.81 -8.02
C GLY A 60 12.56 10.77 -9.01
N ALA A 61 12.27 9.49 -8.80
CA ALA A 61 12.67 8.40 -9.69
C ALA A 61 11.54 7.95 -10.63
N LYS A 62 11.88 7.15 -11.64
CA LYS A 62 10.90 6.48 -12.48
C LYS A 62 10.38 5.23 -11.78
N PRO A 63 9.12 4.80 -12.04
CA PRO A 63 8.64 3.52 -11.57
C PRO A 63 9.50 2.37 -12.10
N GLU A 64 9.85 1.43 -11.22
CA GLU A 64 10.54 0.19 -11.55
C GLU A 64 9.59 -1.01 -11.41
N PHE A 65 9.69 -1.93 -12.32
CA PHE A 65 8.95 -3.19 -12.27
C PHE A 65 9.54 -4.09 -11.18
N LEU A 66 8.69 -4.68 -10.34
CA LEU A 66 9.10 -5.61 -9.29
C LEU A 66 8.85 -7.06 -9.70
N LEU A 67 7.58 -7.42 -9.89
CA LEU A 67 7.18 -8.77 -10.26
C LEU A 67 5.76 -8.79 -10.85
N GLN A 68 5.39 -9.94 -11.45
CA GLN A 68 4.03 -10.21 -11.92
C GLN A 68 3.54 -11.57 -11.48
N VAL A 69 2.23 -11.67 -11.30
CA VAL A 69 1.49 -12.92 -11.04
C VAL A 69 0.27 -13.01 -11.95
N ASN A 70 -0.31 -14.19 -12.07
CA ASN A 70 -1.64 -14.39 -12.63
C ASN A 70 -2.58 -14.97 -11.57
N GLU A 71 -3.86 -15.12 -11.89
CA GLU A 71 -4.89 -15.61 -10.94
C GLU A 71 -4.66 -17.06 -10.45
N TYR A 72 -3.71 -17.78 -11.04
CA TYR A 72 -3.45 -19.20 -10.78
C TYR A 72 -2.04 -19.48 -10.24
N SER A 73 -1.24 -18.45 -10.06
CA SER A 73 0.14 -18.60 -9.63
C SER A 73 0.51 -17.65 -8.50
N THR A 74 1.56 -18.03 -7.79
CA THR A 74 2.27 -17.16 -6.86
C THR A 74 3.65 -16.87 -7.42
N LYS A 75 4.23 -15.73 -7.06
CA LYS A 75 5.60 -15.37 -7.42
C LYS A 75 6.36 -14.94 -6.18
N SER A 76 7.56 -15.47 -6.05
CA SER A 76 8.50 -15.11 -4.99
C SER A 76 9.80 -14.63 -5.62
N GLU A 77 10.32 -13.52 -5.11
CA GLU A 77 11.64 -12.98 -5.41
C GLU A 77 12.41 -12.86 -4.08
N PRO A 78 13.03 -13.96 -3.60
CA PRO A 78 13.64 -14.02 -2.26
C PRO A 78 14.76 -13.00 -2.08
N ASP A 79 15.57 -12.76 -3.12
CA ASP A 79 16.67 -11.80 -3.09
C ASP A 79 16.19 -10.36 -2.83
N HIS A 80 14.94 -10.08 -3.21
CA HIS A 80 14.27 -8.79 -2.95
C HIS A 80 13.27 -8.84 -1.81
N ARG A 81 13.14 -9.97 -1.11
CA ARG A 81 12.21 -10.19 0.01
C ARG A 81 10.74 -9.99 -0.38
N LEU A 82 10.41 -10.22 -1.66
CA LEU A 82 9.08 -10.01 -2.22
C LEU A 82 8.37 -11.33 -2.47
N TYR A 83 7.09 -11.36 -2.10
CA TYR A 83 6.17 -12.43 -2.44
C TYR A 83 4.84 -11.84 -2.91
N SER A 84 4.27 -12.37 -3.97
CA SER A 84 2.95 -11.93 -4.44
C SER A 84 2.04 -13.11 -4.77
N LYS A 85 0.75 -12.91 -4.48
CA LYS A 85 -0.33 -13.86 -4.75
C LYS A 85 -1.59 -13.13 -5.17
N ALA A 86 -2.28 -13.66 -6.18
CA ALA A 86 -3.64 -13.28 -6.51
C ALA A 86 -4.65 -14.25 -5.90
N THR A 87 -5.79 -13.73 -5.43
CA THR A 87 -6.92 -14.51 -4.93
C THR A 87 -8.13 -14.18 -5.81
N LYS A 88 -8.40 -15.07 -6.76
CA LYS A 88 -9.42 -14.89 -7.81
C LYS A 88 -10.82 -14.72 -7.26
N GLU A 89 -11.16 -15.45 -6.20
CA GLU A 89 -12.49 -15.49 -5.58
C GLU A 89 -12.93 -14.12 -5.07
N ILE A 90 -11.97 -13.36 -4.55
CA ILE A 90 -12.21 -12.01 -4.01
C ILE A 90 -11.63 -10.90 -4.88
N LYS A 91 -11.12 -11.24 -6.07
CA LYS A 91 -10.54 -10.31 -7.04
C LYS A 91 -9.48 -9.39 -6.41
N ARG A 92 -8.52 -10.00 -5.68
CA ARG A 92 -7.46 -9.29 -4.95
C ARG A 92 -6.08 -9.81 -5.31
N VAL A 93 -5.12 -8.90 -5.37
CA VAL A 93 -3.69 -9.22 -5.47
C VAL A 93 -2.97 -8.58 -4.29
N ASP A 94 -2.11 -9.37 -3.67
CA ASP A 94 -1.32 -8.98 -2.51
C ASP A 94 0.18 -9.01 -2.86
N LEU A 95 0.92 -8.00 -2.37
CA LEU A 95 2.38 -7.97 -2.33
C LEU A 95 2.82 -7.98 -0.87
N GLU A 96 3.53 -9.01 -0.48
CA GLU A 96 4.20 -9.10 0.82
C GLU A 96 5.66 -8.72 0.68
N ILE A 97 6.12 -7.84 1.58
CA ILE A 97 7.53 -7.47 1.74
C ILE A 97 7.96 -8.02 3.10
N SER A 98 8.86 -9.01 3.08
CA SER A 98 9.36 -9.65 4.30
C SER A 98 10.48 -8.84 4.91
N SER A 99 10.50 -8.71 6.24
CA SER A 99 11.53 -7.95 6.97
C SER A 99 11.76 -6.58 6.35
N ALA A 100 10.71 -5.76 6.28
CA ALA A 100 10.75 -4.43 5.66
C ALA A 100 11.92 -3.61 6.22
N ALA A 101 12.68 -2.97 5.34
CA ALA A 101 13.77 -2.06 5.67
C ALA A 101 13.35 -0.62 5.38
N VAL A 102 13.96 0.36 6.03
CA VAL A 102 13.69 1.79 5.78
C VAL A 102 13.82 2.15 4.29
N SER A 103 14.76 1.50 3.59
CA SER A 103 14.96 1.63 2.14
C SER A 103 13.78 1.12 1.29
N ASP A 104 12.83 0.38 1.86
CA ASP A 104 11.61 -0.03 1.16
C ASP A 104 10.52 1.06 1.18
N SER A 105 10.74 2.17 1.90
CA SER A 105 9.83 3.32 1.91
C SER A 105 9.75 3.94 0.52
N ALA A 106 8.60 3.79 -0.12
CA ALA A 106 8.37 4.22 -1.50
C ALA A 106 6.86 4.22 -1.83
N LEU A 107 6.52 4.67 -3.03
CA LEU A 107 5.19 4.53 -3.60
C LEU A 107 5.11 3.22 -4.40
N TYR A 108 4.14 2.38 -4.07
CA TYR A 108 3.91 1.09 -4.73
C TYR A 108 2.64 1.14 -5.56
N TYR A 109 2.73 0.70 -6.81
CA TYR A 109 1.60 0.61 -7.73
C TYR A 109 1.28 -0.85 -8.02
N CYS A 110 0.00 -1.19 -8.01
CA CYS A 110 -0.50 -2.39 -8.66
C CYS A 110 -1.00 -2.04 -10.07
N ALA A 111 -0.84 -2.96 -11.00
CA ALA A 111 -1.32 -2.81 -12.37
C ALA A 111 -1.99 -4.09 -12.87
N LEU A 112 -3.02 -3.91 -13.69
CA LEU A 112 -3.81 -4.96 -14.31
C LEU A 112 -3.59 -4.97 -15.81
N GLN A 113 -3.31 -6.14 -16.36
CA GLN A 113 -3.34 -6.38 -17.79
C GLN A 113 -4.46 -7.40 -18.10
N SER A 114 -5.48 -6.95 -18.80
CA SER A 114 -6.57 -7.81 -19.27
C SER A 114 -6.44 -8.12 -20.76
N ASN A 115 -7.06 -9.22 -21.19
CA ASN A 115 -7.00 -9.64 -22.61
C ASN A 115 -7.83 -8.74 -23.55
N ASN A 116 -8.70 -7.87 -23.02
CA ASN A 116 -9.71 -7.18 -23.84
C ASN A 116 -9.22 -5.97 -24.63
N TYR A 117 -8.10 -5.38 -24.26
CA TYR A 117 -7.64 -4.12 -24.86
C TYR A 117 -6.25 -4.24 -25.48
N GLY A 118 -5.98 -5.35 -26.18
CA GLY A 118 -4.68 -5.52 -26.87
C GLY A 118 -3.48 -5.50 -25.93
N GLY A 119 -3.67 -5.93 -24.66
CA GLY A 119 -2.60 -5.97 -23.67
C GLY A 119 -2.35 -4.64 -22.95
N LYS A 120 -3.30 -3.69 -22.96
CA LYS A 120 -3.18 -2.42 -22.23
C LYS A 120 -3.01 -2.67 -20.74
N LEU A 121 -2.01 -2.00 -20.15
CA LEU A 121 -1.74 -2.01 -18.71
C LEU A 121 -2.50 -0.87 -18.03
N ILE A 122 -3.27 -1.20 -16.99
CA ILE A 122 -4.07 -0.25 -16.21
C ILE A 122 -3.43 -0.16 -14.83
N PHE A 123 -3.04 1.04 -14.41
CA PHE A 123 -2.43 1.29 -13.11
C PHE A 123 -3.47 1.75 -12.08
N GLY A 124 -3.32 1.23 -10.86
CA GLY A 124 -3.99 1.77 -9.67
C GLY A 124 -3.34 3.08 -9.19
N GLN A 125 -3.98 3.75 -8.23
CA GLN A 125 -3.47 5.03 -7.69
C GLN A 125 -2.21 4.89 -6.84
N GLY A 126 -1.91 3.71 -6.36
CA GLY A 126 -0.74 3.42 -5.54
C GLY A 126 -0.95 3.54 -4.03
N THR A 127 -0.02 2.95 -3.28
CA THR A 127 0.07 2.98 -1.81
C THR A 127 1.44 3.50 -1.40
N ILE A 128 1.49 4.51 -0.55
CA ILE A 128 2.75 4.97 0.06
C ILE A 128 3.06 4.05 1.23
N LEU A 129 4.21 3.38 1.18
CA LEU A 129 4.74 2.60 2.29
C LEU A 129 5.71 3.46 3.10
N HIS A 130 5.46 3.56 4.39
CA HIS A 130 6.34 4.16 5.39
C HIS A 130 6.94 3.06 6.26
N VAL A 131 8.25 2.93 6.25
CA VAL A 131 8.98 2.01 7.14
C VAL A 131 9.73 2.84 8.16
N ASP A 132 9.27 2.75 9.42
CA ASP A 132 9.88 3.47 10.53
C ASP A 132 11.03 2.66 11.13
N THR A 133 12.04 3.35 11.59
CA THR A 133 13.18 2.71 12.27
C THR A 133 12.76 2.07 13.58
N LYS A 134 13.38 0.94 13.91
CA LYS A 134 13.14 0.21 15.16
C LYS A 134 13.77 0.88 16.40
N LYS A 135 14.40 2.04 16.24
CA LYS A 135 15.08 2.73 17.33
C LYS A 135 14.07 3.29 18.34
N GLU A 136 13.76 2.49 19.35
CA GLU A 136 13.39 3.00 20.65
C GLU A 136 14.69 3.54 21.30
N GLU A 137 15.11 4.73 20.95
CA GLU A 137 16.06 5.46 21.81
C GLU A 137 15.26 5.89 23.05
N PRO A 138 15.68 5.46 24.26
CA PRO A 138 14.99 5.94 25.46
C PRO A 138 15.09 7.46 25.48
N PRO A 139 13.99 8.17 25.79
CA PRO A 139 14.00 9.63 25.80
C PRO A 139 15.08 10.13 26.75
N VAL A 140 15.92 11.04 26.27
CA VAL A 140 16.94 11.68 27.12
C VAL A 140 16.24 12.77 27.93
N TYR A 141 16.26 12.64 29.25
CA TYR A 141 15.66 13.61 30.17
C TYR A 141 16.71 14.62 30.62
N TYR A 142 16.46 15.88 30.33
CA TYR A 142 17.26 16.98 30.88
C TYR A 142 16.44 17.65 31.98
N LYS A 143 17.00 17.73 33.18
CA LYS A 143 16.40 18.45 34.28
C LYS A 143 16.95 19.88 34.31
N PHE A 144 16.07 20.87 34.17
CA PHE A 144 16.34 22.28 34.34
C PHE A 144 15.45 22.80 35.49
N ASP A 145 16.04 23.05 36.63
CA ASP A 145 15.34 23.50 37.84
C ASP A 145 14.10 22.65 38.20
N GLU A 146 12.90 23.17 38.04
CA GLU A 146 11.64 22.46 38.31
C GLU A 146 10.99 21.86 37.04
N SER A 147 11.61 21.99 35.87
CA SER A 147 11.08 21.49 34.63
C SER A 147 11.94 20.37 34.05
N CYS A 148 11.31 19.41 33.37
CA CYS A 148 11.97 18.34 32.64
C CYS A 148 11.71 18.50 31.13
N LEU A 149 12.77 18.45 30.33
CA LEU A 149 12.69 18.38 28.88
C LEU A 149 13.02 16.95 28.41
N ALA A 150 12.15 16.33 27.64
CA ALA A 150 12.41 15.07 26.97
C ALA A 150 12.70 15.33 25.49
N THR A 151 13.78 14.76 24.96
CA THR A 151 14.16 14.82 23.55
C THR A 151 14.31 13.41 22.98
N ASP A 152 14.38 13.30 21.67
CA ASP A 152 14.65 12.04 20.95
C ASP A 152 13.58 10.94 21.11
N PHE A 153 12.30 11.32 21.33
CA PHE A 153 11.19 10.37 21.31
C PHE A 153 10.59 10.23 19.91
N THR A 154 10.21 9.01 19.55
CA THR A 154 9.50 8.74 18.29
C THR A 154 8.03 9.16 18.38
N LYS A 155 7.42 9.53 17.26
CA LYS A 155 6.07 10.12 17.13
C LYS A 155 4.93 9.32 17.80
N TYR A 156 5.20 8.07 18.21
CA TYR A 156 4.20 7.16 18.79
C TYR A 156 4.33 6.91 20.28
N ASP A 157 5.39 7.39 20.92
CA ASP A 157 5.55 7.27 22.36
C ASP A 157 4.89 8.44 23.07
N ALA A 158 3.64 8.24 23.50
CA ALA A 158 3.05 9.12 24.48
C ALA A 158 3.90 9.01 25.77
N VAL A 159 4.63 10.06 26.11
CA VAL A 159 5.41 10.14 27.35
C VAL A 159 4.45 10.04 28.52
N LYS A 160 4.32 8.86 29.13
CA LYS A 160 3.63 8.68 30.41
C LYS A 160 4.59 9.09 31.50
N PHE A 161 4.44 10.29 32.00
CA PHE A 161 5.08 10.68 33.25
C PHE A 161 4.48 9.84 34.40
N GLN A 162 5.18 8.79 34.78
CA GLN A 162 4.92 8.15 36.08
C GLN A 162 5.48 9.09 37.14
N ASN A 163 4.69 9.35 38.20
CA ASN A 163 5.08 10.15 39.32
C ASN A 163 6.46 9.70 39.84
N VAL A 164 7.50 10.44 39.47
CA VAL A 164 8.84 10.24 40.01
C VAL A 164 8.85 10.93 41.38
N THR A 165 8.86 10.15 42.43
CA THR A 165 9.12 10.68 43.80
C THR A 165 10.49 11.36 43.78
N PRO A 166 10.59 12.63 44.21
CA PRO A 166 11.87 13.33 44.21
C PRO A 166 12.83 12.64 45.19
N VAL A 167 13.94 12.11 44.67
CA VAL A 167 15.05 11.67 45.51
C VAL A 167 15.75 12.93 46.01
N ARG A 168 15.61 13.24 47.33
CA ARG A 168 16.44 14.26 47.99
C ARG A 168 17.82 13.64 48.25
N TYR A 169 18.86 14.27 47.75
CA TYR A 169 20.23 14.06 48.19
C TYR A 169 20.53 14.99 49.36
#